data_bbe5344646985112e3c1903cd3199faf
#
_entry.id   bbe5344646985112e3c1903cd3199faf
#
_cell.length_a   1.000
_cell.length_b   1.000
_cell.length_c   1.000
_cell.angle_alpha   90.00
_cell.angle_beta   90.00
_cell.angle_gamma   90.00
#
_symmetry.space_group_name_H-M   'P 1'
#
loop_
_entity.id
_entity.type
_entity.pdbx_description
1 polymer ?
#
loop_
_entity_poly.entity_id
_entity_poly.type
_entity_poly.pdbx_seq_one_letter_code
_entity_poly.pdbx_strand_id
1 'polypeptide(L)'
;MEELFGLSMNILMYVLLAIFTVILLVIAAMAIRNPILLKLGLRNIPRRRAQTILIIVGSMLSAVLVTTAFGTGDTISFSIRDETIKALQDIDEVISSSAESEVFATNSPAYMPMTEFLELKDSLVGYEEIDGLVPYIGETVAVRNLRNSLGKGKTRITAIDSGELGGFQGFTFSSGMQYITELSPDGVLINAIAADDLEARVGDEIKLIFGGNDQDFFVEGIIGDGGLAGIEPTVLMPLDRGQKLFNKPEKINFIAVSNNGDARGGALISDEVTKKLRVLLSNAEVARDLHILLL
;
A
#
# COMPACT_ATOMS: atom_id res chain seq x y z
N MET A 1 3.13 6.67 -13.03
CA MET A 1 2.24 6.57 -14.24
C MET A 1 3.11 6.16 -15.42
N GLU A 2 3.05 4.89 -15.79
CA GLU A 2 3.84 4.39 -16.93
C GLU A 2 3.08 4.53 -18.27
N GLU A 3 1.78 4.77 -18.22
CA GLU A 3 0.92 4.90 -19.39
C GLU A 3 0.03 6.15 -19.31
N LEU A 4 -0.01 6.90 -20.39
CA LEU A 4 -0.93 8.02 -20.61
C LEU A 4 -1.76 7.72 -21.88
N PHE A 5 -3.09 7.67 -21.76
CA PHE A 5 -4.00 7.28 -22.86
C PHE A 5 -3.73 5.87 -23.43
N GLY A 6 -3.24 4.91 -22.60
CA GLY A 6 -2.92 3.56 -23.04
C GLY A 6 -1.59 3.45 -23.82
N LEU A 7 -0.76 4.48 -23.81
CA LEU A 7 0.57 4.49 -24.41
C LEU A 7 1.63 4.66 -23.32
N SER A 8 2.69 3.88 -23.38
CA SER A 8 3.81 4.06 -22.46
C SER A 8 4.42 5.45 -22.64
N MET A 9 4.77 6.11 -21.51
CA MET A 9 5.36 7.46 -21.51
C MET A 9 6.60 7.57 -22.38
N ASN A 10 7.38 6.49 -22.46
CA ASN A 10 8.58 6.44 -23.33
C ASN A 10 8.21 6.54 -24.81
N ILE A 11 7.18 5.84 -25.26
CA ILE A 11 6.70 5.90 -26.64
C ILE A 11 6.20 7.31 -26.95
N LEU A 12 5.38 7.88 -26.07
CA LEU A 12 4.85 9.23 -26.20
C LEU A 12 6.00 10.27 -26.31
N MET A 13 7.01 10.16 -25.45
CA MET A 13 8.20 11.01 -25.47
C MET A 13 8.95 10.91 -26.80
N TYR A 14 9.21 9.70 -27.29
CA TYR A 14 9.92 9.52 -28.56
C TYR A 14 9.12 10.05 -29.75
N VAL A 15 7.81 9.84 -29.76
CA VAL A 15 6.92 10.38 -30.83
C VAL A 15 6.94 11.91 -30.85
N LEU A 16 6.79 12.55 -29.67
CA LEU A 16 6.84 14.00 -29.57
C LEU A 16 8.21 14.55 -29.95
N LEU A 17 9.29 13.91 -29.50
CA LEU A 17 10.66 14.28 -29.87
C LEU A 17 10.90 14.16 -31.38
N ALA A 18 10.40 13.09 -31.99
CA ALA A 18 10.51 12.90 -33.44
C ALA A 18 9.75 13.99 -34.22
N ILE A 19 8.51 14.29 -33.84
CA ILE A 19 7.71 15.36 -34.44
C ILE A 19 8.43 16.71 -34.29
N PHE A 20 8.92 17.02 -33.11
CA PHE A 20 9.66 18.27 -32.85
C PHE A 20 10.93 18.37 -33.71
N THR A 21 11.69 17.27 -33.80
CA THR A 21 12.91 17.21 -34.61
C THR A 21 12.60 17.41 -36.10
N VAL A 22 11.54 16.78 -36.62
CA VAL A 22 11.11 16.95 -38.01
C VAL A 22 10.72 18.42 -38.29
N ILE A 23 9.96 19.05 -37.39
CA ILE A 23 9.60 20.48 -37.53
C ILE A 23 10.85 21.36 -37.55
N LEU A 24 11.81 21.14 -36.65
CA LEU A 24 13.07 21.87 -36.63
C LEU A 24 13.88 21.68 -37.92
N LEU A 25 13.96 20.46 -38.44
CA LEU A 25 14.65 20.16 -39.69
C LEU A 25 14.01 20.85 -40.90
N VAL A 26 12.68 20.87 -40.96
CA VAL A 26 11.92 21.58 -42.00
C VAL A 26 12.19 23.09 -41.93
N ILE A 27 12.14 23.68 -40.74
CA ILE A 27 12.43 25.13 -40.55
C ILE A 27 13.89 25.42 -40.93
N ALA A 28 14.84 24.60 -40.51
CA ALA A 28 16.26 24.77 -40.86
C ALA A 28 16.49 24.62 -42.36
N ALA A 29 15.87 23.64 -42.99
CA ALA A 29 15.99 23.45 -44.47
C ALA A 29 15.40 24.66 -45.23
N MET A 30 14.23 25.17 -44.78
CA MET A 30 13.65 26.39 -45.36
C MET A 30 14.55 27.63 -45.16
N ALA A 31 15.17 27.77 -43.98
CA ALA A 31 16.06 28.88 -43.66
C ALA A 31 17.36 28.82 -44.53
N ILE A 32 17.93 27.64 -44.75
CA ILE A 32 19.12 27.43 -45.58
C ILE A 32 18.79 27.67 -47.04
N ARG A 33 17.64 27.15 -47.51
CA ARG A 33 17.24 27.24 -48.93
C ARG A 33 16.82 28.68 -49.35
N ASN A 34 16.33 29.45 -48.40
CA ASN A 34 15.86 30.85 -48.63
C ASN A 34 16.41 31.82 -47.58
N PRO A 35 17.67 32.20 -47.64
CA PRO A 35 18.31 33.05 -46.65
C PRO A 35 17.66 34.48 -46.61
N ILE A 36 16.98 34.88 -47.68
CA ILE A 36 16.27 36.16 -47.73
C ILE A 36 15.09 36.15 -46.74
N LEU A 37 14.34 35.04 -46.64
CA LEU A 37 13.22 34.90 -45.69
C LEU A 37 13.69 34.93 -44.23
N LEU A 38 14.82 34.28 -43.95
CA LEU A 38 15.44 34.31 -42.64
C LEU A 38 15.86 35.72 -42.24
N LYS A 39 16.51 36.43 -43.16
CA LYS A 39 16.97 37.84 -42.96
C LYS A 39 15.80 38.81 -42.77
N LEU A 40 14.70 38.63 -43.50
CA LEU A 40 13.46 39.39 -43.33
C LEU A 40 12.79 39.11 -41.97
N GLY A 41 12.71 37.85 -41.59
CA GLY A 41 12.16 37.43 -40.29
C GLY A 41 12.93 38.03 -39.11
N LEU A 42 14.25 37.86 -39.13
CA LEU A 42 15.15 38.37 -38.07
C LEU A 42 15.10 39.93 -38.00
N ARG A 43 15.01 40.62 -39.14
CA ARG A 43 14.93 42.08 -39.16
C ARG A 43 13.59 42.62 -38.68
N ASN A 44 12.53 41.80 -38.70
CA ASN A 44 11.21 42.19 -38.24
C ASN A 44 11.03 42.12 -36.71
N ILE A 45 11.84 41.27 -36.05
CA ILE A 45 11.82 41.09 -34.59
C ILE A 45 12.06 42.43 -33.83
N PRO A 46 13.14 43.19 -34.09
CA PRO A 46 13.36 44.45 -33.39
C PRO A 46 12.39 45.57 -33.82
N ARG A 47 11.73 45.42 -34.96
CA ARG A 47 10.80 46.43 -35.48
C ARG A 47 9.44 46.36 -34.81
N ARG A 48 9.04 45.17 -34.28
CA ARG A 48 7.78 44.95 -33.55
C ARG A 48 8.06 44.41 -32.12
N ARG A 49 8.88 45.16 -31.38
CA ARG A 49 9.38 44.74 -30.04
C ARG A 49 8.24 44.33 -29.09
N ALA A 50 7.17 45.14 -29.01
CA ALA A 50 6.04 44.85 -28.12
C ALA A 50 5.35 43.52 -28.45
N GLN A 51 5.10 43.24 -29.73
CA GLN A 51 4.47 42.02 -30.18
C GLN A 51 5.39 40.79 -29.97
N THR A 52 6.70 40.93 -30.23
CA THR A 52 7.69 39.87 -30.01
C THR A 52 7.82 39.54 -28.52
N ILE A 53 7.89 40.57 -27.65
CA ILE A 53 7.93 40.37 -26.20
C ILE A 53 6.68 39.65 -25.71
N LEU A 54 5.49 40.04 -26.19
CA LEU A 54 4.23 39.42 -25.81
C LEU A 54 4.20 37.90 -26.18
N ILE A 55 4.68 37.55 -27.38
CA ILE A 55 4.76 36.15 -27.83
C ILE A 55 5.75 35.37 -26.96
N ILE A 56 6.92 35.95 -26.67
CA ILE A 56 7.92 35.31 -25.82
C ILE A 56 7.35 35.08 -24.40
N VAL A 57 6.77 36.11 -23.80
CA VAL A 57 6.19 35.98 -22.45
C VAL A 57 5.04 35.00 -22.45
N GLY A 58 4.17 35.00 -23.45
CA GLY A 58 3.07 34.04 -23.58
C GLY A 58 3.57 32.59 -23.72
N SER A 59 4.61 32.36 -24.55
CA SER A 59 5.20 31.02 -24.69
C SER A 59 5.94 30.58 -23.44
N MET A 60 6.65 31.48 -22.75
CA MET A 60 7.29 31.17 -21.45
C MET A 60 6.25 30.81 -20.39
N LEU A 61 5.17 31.59 -20.29
CA LEU A 61 4.09 31.32 -19.33
C LEU A 61 3.43 29.95 -19.62
N SER A 62 3.15 29.66 -20.89
CA SER A 62 2.61 28.36 -21.30
C SER A 62 3.54 27.21 -20.93
N ALA A 63 4.85 27.34 -21.21
CA ALA A 63 5.84 26.33 -20.85
C ALA A 63 5.91 26.11 -19.34
N VAL A 64 5.93 27.20 -18.55
CA VAL A 64 5.93 27.13 -17.09
C VAL A 64 4.68 26.42 -16.57
N LEU A 65 3.49 26.76 -17.05
CA LEU A 65 2.23 26.14 -16.64
C LEU A 65 2.23 24.62 -16.93
N VAL A 66 2.65 24.22 -18.13
CA VAL A 66 2.72 22.82 -18.52
C VAL A 66 3.75 22.06 -17.66
N THR A 67 4.95 22.61 -17.49
CA THR A 67 6.00 21.98 -16.69
C THR A 67 5.59 21.86 -15.22
N THR A 68 4.94 22.91 -14.67
CA THR A 68 4.44 22.87 -13.29
C THR A 68 3.34 21.82 -13.12
N ALA A 69 2.41 21.73 -14.07
CA ALA A 69 1.34 20.74 -14.00
C ALA A 69 1.86 19.30 -14.01
N PHE A 70 2.79 18.99 -14.91
CA PHE A 70 3.42 17.65 -14.94
C PHE A 70 4.30 17.40 -13.72
N GLY A 71 5.14 18.35 -13.33
CA GLY A 71 6.01 18.19 -12.17
C GLY A 71 5.23 18.02 -10.86
N THR A 72 4.09 18.72 -10.71
CA THR A 72 3.21 18.53 -9.54
C THR A 72 2.58 17.15 -9.56
N GLY A 73 2.10 16.68 -10.73
CA GLY A 73 1.53 15.34 -10.87
C GLY A 73 2.50 14.22 -10.49
N ASP A 74 3.73 14.30 -10.97
CA ASP A 74 4.77 13.31 -10.65
C ASP A 74 5.14 13.33 -9.17
N THR A 75 5.28 14.54 -8.58
CA THR A 75 5.61 14.68 -7.16
C THR A 75 4.51 14.11 -6.27
N ILE A 76 3.24 14.38 -6.58
CA ILE A 76 2.10 13.85 -5.81
C ILE A 76 2.05 12.33 -5.94
N SER A 77 2.17 11.80 -7.15
CA SER A 77 2.16 10.35 -7.39
C SER A 77 3.30 9.62 -6.67
N PHE A 78 4.50 10.22 -6.68
CA PHE A 78 5.65 9.69 -5.96
C PHE A 78 5.43 9.73 -4.44
N SER A 79 4.91 10.85 -3.91
CA SER A 79 4.66 11.00 -2.47
C SER A 79 3.60 10.02 -1.98
N ILE A 80 2.50 9.86 -2.71
CA ILE A 80 1.43 8.91 -2.36
C ILE A 80 2.00 7.48 -2.37
N ARG A 81 2.75 7.11 -3.40
CA ARG A 81 3.34 5.77 -3.50
C ARG A 81 4.34 5.51 -2.37
N ASP A 82 5.22 6.46 -2.05
CA ASP A 82 6.20 6.31 -0.97
C ASP A 82 5.52 6.20 0.40
N GLU A 83 4.45 6.98 0.63
CA GLU A 83 3.63 6.90 1.84
C GLU A 83 2.92 5.54 1.95
N THR A 84 2.34 5.06 0.84
CA THR A 84 1.67 3.75 0.80
C THR A 84 2.65 2.62 1.08
N ILE A 85 3.83 2.61 0.44
CA ILE A 85 4.87 1.60 0.68
C ILE A 85 5.31 1.60 2.15
N LYS A 86 5.48 2.79 2.76
CA LYS A 86 5.81 2.89 4.18
C LYS A 86 4.70 2.40 5.09
N ALA A 87 3.45 2.64 4.70
CA ALA A 87 2.28 2.22 5.46
C ALA A 87 2.07 0.70 5.40
N LEU A 88 2.30 0.09 4.25
CA LEU A 88 2.06 -1.33 4.01
C LEU A 88 3.29 -2.20 4.32
N GLN A 89 4.50 -1.62 4.27
CA GLN A 89 5.75 -2.34 4.47
C GLN A 89 5.83 -3.59 3.59
N ASP A 90 5.89 -4.79 4.17
CA ASP A 90 6.01 -6.06 3.46
C ASP A 90 4.64 -6.69 3.11
N ILE A 91 3.54 -5.96 3.26
CA ILE A 91 2.24 -6.41 2.78
C ILE A 91 2.05 -5.91 1.36
N ASP A 92 2.24 -6.78 0.38
CA ASP A 92 2.08 -6.44 -1.04
C ASP A 92 0.66 -6.75 -1.53
N GLU A 93 0.06 -7.86 -1.08
CA GLU A 93 -1.32 -8.22 -1.35
C GLU A 93 -2.04 -8.69 -0.09
N VAL A 94 -3.34 -8.54 -0.06
CA VAL A 94 -4.23 -9.10 0.97
C VAL A 94 -5.30 -9.93 0.30
N ILE A 95 -5.41 -11.19 0.71
CA ILE A 95 -6.45 -12.10 0.27
C ILE A 95 -7.52 -12.16 1.35
N SER A 96 -8.78 -12.01 0.97
CA SER A 96 -9.94 -12.13 1.85
C SER A 96 -11.00 -13.01 1.23
N SER A 97 -11.92 -13.53 2.04
CA SER A 97 -13.08 -14.27 1.53
C SER A 97 -14.01 -13.36 0.72
N SER A 98 -14.43 -13.85 -0.45
CA SER A 98 -15.41 -13.18 -1.32
C SER A 98 -16.86 -13.45 -0.97
N ALA A 99 -17.09 -14.33 0.01
CA ALA A 99 -18.47 -14.58 0.41
C ALA A 99 -19.18 -13.23 0.53
N GLU A 100 -20.22 -13.04 -0.27
CA GLU A 100 -21.10 -11.86 -0.24
C GLU A 100 -21.77 -11.75 1.13
N SER A 101 -20.99 -11.61 2.16
CA SER A 101 -21.50 -10.99 3.35
C SER A 101 -21.64 -9.53 2.93
N GLU A 102 -22.85 -9.06 3.00
CA GLU A 102 -23.27 -7.68 2.98
C GLU A 102 -22.16 -6.77 3.51
N VAL A 103 -21.11 -6.59 2.70
CA VAL A 103 -19.87 -5.83 2.97
C VAL A 103 -20.20 -4.38 3.39
N PHE A 104 -21.44 -3.97 3.14
CA PHE A 104 -21.98 -2.69 3.55
C PHE A 104 -22.69 -2.69 4.91
N ALA A 105 -22.96 -3.86 5.52
CA ALA A 105 -23.69 -3.93 6.80
C ALA A 105 -22.79 -4.17 8.02
N THR A 106 -21.66 -4.86 7.84
CA THR A 106 -20.63 -5.03 8.89
C THR A 106 -19.26 -4.82 8.25
N ASN A 107 -18.44 -3.91 8.79
CA ASN A 107 -17.11 -3.59 8.27
C ASN A 107 -16.09 -4.74 8.38
N SER A 108 -16.52 -5.98 8.56
CA SER A 108 -15.68 -7.15 8.68
C SER A 108 -15.91 -8.12 7.54
N PRO A 109 -14.87 -8.52 6.79
CA PRO A 109 -15.00 -9.52 5.73
C PRO A 109 -15.39 -10.87 6.30
N ALA A 110 -15.96 -11.73 5.43
CA ALA A 110 -16.39 -13.06 5.81
C ALA A 110 -15.19 -13.89 6.30
N TYR A 111 -15.45 -14.74 7.30
CA TYR A 111 -14.46 -15.67 7.80
C TYR A 111 -14.35 -16.90 6.91
N MET A 112 -13.12 -17.35 6.66
CA MET A 112 -12.78 -18.58 5.96
C MET A 112 -12.12 -19.59 6.91
N PRO A 113 -12.22 -20.90 6.65
CA PRO A 113 -11.50 -21.91 7.41
C PRO A 113 -9.97 -21.77 7.28
N MET A 114 -9.22 -22.10 8.31
CA MET A 114 -7.75 -22.13 8.28
C MET A 114 -7.22 -23.13 7.24
N THR A 115 -8.01 -24.15 6.88
CA THR A 115 -7.65 -25.13 5.85
C THR A 115 -7.43 -24.47 4.48
N GLU A 116 -8.20 -23.42 4.14
CA GLU A 116 -8.01 -22.69 2.87
C GLU A 116 -6.64 -22.01 2.79
N PHE A 117 -6.17 -21.46 3.92
CA PHE A 117 -4.81 -20.94 4.00
C PHE A 117 -3.75 -22.02 3.77
N LEU A 118 -3.92 -23.18 4.41
CA LEU A 118 -2.96 -24.30 4.28
C LEU A 118 -2.91 -24.81 2.84
N GLU A 119 -4.07 -24.97 2.19
CA GLU A 119 -4.16 -25.39 0.79
C GLU A 119 -3.53 -24.35 -0.16
N LEU A 120 -3.78 -23.07 0.09
CA LEU A 120 -3.15 -21.99 -0.66
C LEU A 120 -1.62 -22.02 -0.48
N LYS A 121 -1.15 -22.14 0.75
CA LYS A 121 0.29 -22.24 1.08
C LYS A 121 0.94 -23.40 0.35
N ASP A 122 0.31 -24.57 0.35
CA ASP A 122 0.82 -25.74 -0.36
C ASP A 122 0.86 -25.54 -1.88
N SER A 123 -0.14 -24.85 -2.44
CA SER A 123 -0.22 -24.56 -3.87
C SER A 123 0.82 -23.52 -4.35
N LEU A 124 1.34 -22.72 -3.43
CA LEU A 124 2.36 -21.70 -3.70
C LEU A 124 3.79 -22.21 -3.48
N VAL A 125 3.96 -23.45 -3.08
CA VAL A 125 5.30 -24.07 -2.98
C VAL A 125 6.00 -24.06 -4.35
N GLY A 126 7.14 -23.38 -4.43
CA GLY A 126 7.91 -23.23 -5.67
C GLY A 126 7.68 -21.90 -6.43
N TYR A 127 6.86 -21.02 -5.92
CA TYR A 127 6.73 -19.65 -6.42
C TYR A 127 7.80 -18.79 -5.75
N GLU A 128 8.90 -18.53 -6.47
CA GLU A 128 10.05 -17.77 -5.94
C GLU A 128 9.73 -16.28 -5.75
N GLU A 129 8.64 -15.79 -6.33
CA GLU A 129 8.22 -14.40 -6.24
C GLU A 129 7.52 -14.06 -4.91
N ILE A 130 7.07 -15.08 -4.16
CA ILE A 130 6.37 -14.90 -2.87
C ILE A 130 7.27 -15.47 -1.78
N ASP A 131 7.61 -14.68 -0.79
CA ASP A 131 8.48 -15.10 0.31
C ASP A 131 7.76 -15.22 1.65
N GLY A 132 6.53 -14.70 1.78
CA GLY A 132 5.75 -14.76 3.01
C GLY A 132 4.24 -14.83 2.83
N LEU A 133 3.59 -15.61 3.70
CA LEU A 133 2.14 -15.71 3.82
C LEU A 133 1.77 -15.75 5.29
N VAL A 134 0.93 -14.80 5.75
CA VAL A 134 0.48 -14.74 7.15
C VAL A 134 -1.05 -14.77 7.21
N PRO A 135 -1.62 -15.82 7.83
CA PRO A 135 -3.05 -15.86 8.12
C PRO A 135 -3.32 -14.98 9.33
N TYR A 136 -4.35 -14.13 9.25
CA TYR A 136 -4.72 -13.29 10.38
C TYR A 136 -6.21 -13.01 10.48
N ILE A 137 -6.63 -12.58 11.67
CA ILE A 137 -7.94 -11.98 11.90
C ILE A 137 -7.75 -10.49 12.06
N GLY A 138 -8.44 -9.72 11.19
CA GLY A 138 -8.55 -8.28 11.29
C GLY A 138 -9.96 -7.87 11.70
N GLU A 139 -10.13 -7.37 12.91
CA GLU A 139 -11.43 -6.91 13.45
C GLU A 139 -11.27 -5.55 14.11
N THR A 140 -12.41 -4.87 14.32
CA THR A 140 -12.42 -3.59 15.03
C THR A 140 -13.22 -3.73 16.32
N VAL A 141 -12.58 -3.39 17.43
CA VAL A 141 -13.19 -3.49 18.77
C VAL A 141 -13.02 -2.18 19.54
N ALA A 142 -13.73 -2.05 20.66
CA ALA A 142 -13.42 -1.02 21.64
C ALA A 142 -12.34 -1.53 22.59
N VAL A 143 -11.36 -0.66 22.90
CA VAL A 143 -10.26 -0.95 23.82
C VAL A 143 -10.26 0.06 24.94
N ARG A 144 -9.98 -0.38 26.16
CA ARG A 144 -9.85 0.47 27.34
C ARG A 144 -8.59 0.14 28.12
N ASN A 145 -7.78 1.13 28.42
CA ASN A 145 -6.67 1.00 29.35
C ASN A 145 -7.21 1.02 30.79
N LEU A 146 -6.96 -0.03 31.55
CA LEU A 146 -7.50 -0.17 32.90
C LEU A 146 -6.78 0.71 33.91
N ARG A 147 -5.52 1.11 33.67
CA ARG A 147 -4.74 1.96 34.56
C ARG A 147 -5.32 3.38 34.65
N ASN A 148 -5.68 4.00 33.53
CA ASN A 148 -6.13 5.40 33.43
C ASN A 148 -7.58 5.56 33.00
N SER A 149 -8.25 4.44 32.68
CA SER A 149 -9.63 4.38 32.19
C SER A 149 -9.87 5.05 30.83
N LEU A 150 -8.82 5.44 30.11
CA LEU A 150 -8.95 5.91 28.73
C LEU A 150 -9.41 4.78 27.82
N GLY A 151 -10.30 5.09 26.89
CA GLY A 151 -10.83 4.12 25.95
C GLY A 151 -10.91 4.67 24.53
N LYS A 152 -10.71 3.78 23.56
CA LYS A 152 -10.87 4.03 22.14
C LYS A 152 -11.96 3.11 21.60
N GLY A 153 -13.02 3.70 21.02
CA GLY A 153 -14.18 2.94 20.52
C GLY A 153 -13.91 2.15 19.24
N LYS A 154 -12.88 2.54 18.50
CA LYS A 154 -12.45 1.85 17.25
C LYS A 154 -10.95 1.63 17.32
N THR A 155 -10.56 0.40 17.59
CA THR A 155 -9.17 -0.06 17.58
C THR A 155 -9.12 -1.33 16.76
N ARG A 156 -8.20 -1.41 15.84
CA ARG A 156 -8.00 -2.61 15.02
C ARG A 156 -7.35 -3.70 15.87
N ILE A 157 -7.86 -4.89 15.76
CA ILE A 157 -7.19 -6.10 16.26
C ILE A 157 -6.61 -6.82 15.07
N THR A 158 -5.31 -7.11 15.13
CA THR A 158 -4.63 -7.97 14.16
C THR A 158 -4.15 -9.22 14.93
N ALA A 159 -4.91 -10.31 14.83
CA ALA A 159 -4.53 -11.55 15.46
C ALA A 159 -3.80 -12.44 14.45
N ILE A 160 -2.50 -12.69 14.69
CA ILE A 160 -1.59 -13.35 13.76
C ILE A 160 -1.02 -14.65 14.32
N ASP A 161 -0.66 -15.56 13.42
CA ASP A 161 0.20 -16.68 13.75
C ASP A 161 1.68 -16.26 13.65
N SER A 162 2.35 -16.09 14.79
CA SER A 162 3.75 -15.67 14.81
C SER A 162 4.71 -16.69 14.17
N GLY A 163 4.31 -17.96 14.07
CA GLY A 163 5.07 -19.00 13.38
C GLY A 163 5.12 -18.84 11.85
N GLU A 164 4.18 -18.09 11.30
CA GLU A 164 4.06 -17.85 9.84
C GLU A 164 4.63 -16.49 9.39
N LEU A 165 5.35 -15.77 10.25
CA LEU A 165 5.95 -14.46 9.92
C LEU A 165 7.20 -14.55 9.03
N GLY A 166 7.55 -15.72 8.51
CA GLY A 166 8.64 -15.89 7.55
C GLY A 166 8.37 -15.04 6.27
N GLY A 167 9.39 -14.33 5.78
CA GLY A 167 9.26 -13.40 4.65
C GLY A 167 8.87 -11.98 5.06
N PHE A 168 8.18 -11.79 6.17
CA PHE A 168 7.89 -10.47 6.71
C PHE A 168 9.06 -9.94 7.54
N GLN A 169 9.39 -8.67 7.38
CA GLN A 169 10.34 -7.99 8.26
C GLN A 169 9.76 -7.93 9.69
N GLY A 170 10.64 -7.95 10.67
CA GLY A 170 10.21 -7.87 12.06
C GLY A 170 9.53 -6.53 12.40
N PHE A 171 8.99 -6.44 13.59
CA PHE A 171 8.37 -5.20 14.07
C PHE A 171 9.42 -4.24 14.63
N THR A 172 9.22 -2.94 14.39
CA THR A 172 10.10 -1.90 14.93
C THR A 172 9.67 -1.56 16.36
N PHE A 173 10.56 -1.82 17.31
CA PHE A 173 10.40 -1.39 18.70
C PHE A 173 11.26 -0.15 18.98
N SER A 174 11.10 0.46 20.14
CA SER A 174 11.98 1.55 20.61
C SER A 174 13.45 1.12 20.71
N SER A 175 13.73 -0.17 20.87
CA SER A 175 15.07 -0.79 20.86
C SER A 175 15.62 -1.12 19.48
N GLY A 176 14.85 -0.89 18.40
CA GLY A 176 15.16 -1.27 17.03
C GLY A 176 14.23 -2.35 16.47
N MET A 177 14.47 -2.77 15.23
CA MET A 177 13.70 -3.82 14.58
C MET A 177 13.97 -5.18 15.24
N GLN A 178 12.92 -5.92 15.55
CA GLN A 178 12.99 -7.24 16.16
C GLN A 178 12.01 -8.20 15.49
N TYR A 179 12.44 -9.44 15.30
CA TYR A 179 11.57 -10.54 14.89
C TYR A 179 10.87 -11.11 16.11
N ILE A 180 9.55 -11.22 16.03
CA ILE A 180 8.75 -11.87 17.07
C ILE A 180 8.57 -13.32 16.67
N THR A 181 9.10 -14.21 17.47
CA THR A 181 8.92 -15.66 17.28
C THR A 181 7.74 -16.22 18.07
N GLU A 182 7.41 -15.58 19.19
CA GLU A 182 6.28 -15.97 20.05
C GLU A 182 5.72 -14.72 20.74
N LEU A 183 4.39 -14.66 20.83
CA LEU A 183 3.66 -13.73 21.69
C LEU A 183 3.14 -14.52 22.90
N SER A 184 3.23 -13.92 24.09
CA SER A 184 2.65 -14.58 25.27
C SER A 184 1.13 -14.74 25.10
N PRO A 185 0.54 -15.82 25.65
CA PRO A 185 -0.89 -16.06 25.48
C PRO A 185 -1.79 -14.91 25.96
N ASP A 186 -1.42 -14.18 27.00
CA ASP A 186 -2.16 -13.05 27.55
C ASP A 186 -1.48 -11.71 27.25
N GLY A 187 -0.42 -11.72 26.45
CA GLY A 187 0.33 -10.56 26.01
C GLY A 187 -0.15 -10.03 24.66
N VAL A 188 -0.05 -8.73 24.49
CA VAL A 188 -0.33 -8.06 23.22
C VAL A 188 0.74 -7.01 22.94
N LEU A 189 0.94 -6.74 21.65
CA LEU A 189 1.67 -5.55 21.22
C LEU A 189 0.67 -4.50 20.78
N ILE A 190 0.97 -3.25 21.04
CA ILE A 190 0.19 -2.13 20.54
C ILE A 190 1.07 -1.25 19.67
N ASN A 191 0.51 -0.70 18.60
CA ASN A 191 1.27 0.25 17.79
C ASN A 191 1.37 1.62 18.49
N ALA A 192 2.26 2.49 17.99
CA ALA A 192 2.51 3.79 18.60
C ALA A 192 1.23 4.64 18.67
N ILE A 193 0.39 4.59 17.65
CA ILE A 193 -0.90 5.32 17.61
C ILE A 193 -1.84 4.84 18.72
N ALA A 194 -1.97 3.53 18.91
CA ALA A 194 -2.81 3.00 20.00
C ALA A 194 -2.23 3.32 21.39
N ALA A 195 -0.90 3.31 21.52
CA ALA A 195 -0.22 3.68 22.74
C ALA A 195 -0.49 5.14 23.13
N ASP A 196 -0.42 6.05 22.14
CA ASP A 196 -0.72 7.48 22.35
C ASP A 196 -2.21 7.72 22.67
N ASP A 197 -3.12 7.12 21.92
CA ASP A 197 -4.56 7.28 22.11
C ASP A 197 -5.06 6.77 23.48
N LEU A 198 -4.44 5.71 23.99
CA LEU A 198 -4.78 5.09 25.28
C LEU A 198 -3.87 5.57 26.42
N GLU A 199 -2.86 6.41 26.14
CA GLU A 199 -1.75 6.73 27.05
C GLU A 199 -1.19 5.46 27.71
N ALA A 200 -1.10 4.39 26.91
CA ALA A 200 -0.71 3.07 27.39
C ALA A 200 0.82 2.91 27.41
N ARG A 201 1.31 2.14 28.35
CA ARG A 201 2.72 1.81 28.55
C ARG A 201 2.89 0.30 28.60
N VAL A 202 4.10 -0.15 28.32
CA VAL A 202 4.47 -1.55 28.55
C VAL A 202 4.19 -1.92 30.01
N GLY A 203 3.51 -3.05 30.20
CA GLY A 203 3.05 -3.55 31.49
C GLY A 203 1.66 -3.09 31.91
N ASP A 204 1.02 -2.16 31.19
CA ASP A 204 -0.38 -1.79 31.43
C ASP A 204 -1.32 -2.96 31.04
N GLU A 205 -2.44 -3.05 31.73
CA GLU A 205 -3.52 -3.96 31.41
C GLU A 205 -4.57 -3.23 30.59
N ILE A 206 -4.94 -3.81 29.45
CA ILE A 206 -5.96 -3.30 28.56
C ILE A 206 -7.11 -4.30 28.43
N LYS A 207 -8.33 -3.76 28.35
CA LYS A 207 -9.54 -4.55 28.13
C LYS A 207 -10.00 -4.40 26.70
N LEU A 208 -10.14 -5.53 26.00
CA LEU A 208 -10.75 -5.62 24.69
C LEU A 208 -12.24 -5.94 24.86
N ILE A 209 -13.11 -5.15 24.24
CA ILE A 209 -14.55 -5.21 24.41
C ILE A 209 -15.17 -5.57 23.05
N PHE A 210 -15.71 -6.78 22.96
CA PHE A 210 -16.33 -7.28 21.73
C PHE A 210 -17.58 -8.13 22.04
N GLY A 211 -18.76 -7.64 21.66
CA GLY A 211 -20.00 -8.41 21.66
C GLY A 211 -20.40 -9.05 23.01
N GLY A 212 -19.92 -8.49 24.13
CA GLY A 212 -20.11 -9.04 25.47
C GLY A 212 -19.10 -10.12 25.86
N ASN A 213 -18.09 -10.36 25.04
CA ASN A 213 -16.95 -11.23 25.33
C ASN A 213 -15.71 -10.36 25.62
N ASP A 214 -15.73 -9.73 26.81
CA ASP A 214 -14.63 -8.84 27.21
C ASP A 214 -13.46 -9.65 27.75
N GLN A 215 -12.25 -9.32 27.33
CA GLN A 215 -11.01 -9.98 27.78
C GLN A 215 -9.93 -8.96 28.12
N ASP A 216 -9.14 -9.28 29.13
CA ASP A 216 -8.04 -8.44 29.61
C ASP A 216 -6.70 -9.02 29.11
N PHE A 217 -5.80 -8.12 28.66
CA PHE A 217 -4.49 -8.45 28.12
C PHE A 217 -3.43 -7.49 28.66
N PHE A 218 -2.19 -7.95 28.74
CA PHE A 218 -1.06 -7.10 29.11
C PHE A 218 -0.34 -6.57 27.88
N VAL A 219 0.01 -5.28 27.91
CA VAL A 219 0.86 -4.65 26.88
C VAL A 219 2.30 -5.13 27.08
N GLU A 220 2.76 -6.07 26.25
CA GLU A 220 4.14 -6.57 26.30
C GLU A 220 5.13 -5.63 25.61
N GLY A 221 4.65 -4.90 24.59
CA GLY A 221 5.50 -3.98 23.86
C GLY A 221 4.72 -2.95 23.07
N ILE A 222 5.42 -1.87 22.72
CA ILE A 222 4.94 -0.84 21.80
C ILE A 222 5.79 -0.93 20.55
N ILE A 223 5.12 -1.11 19.40
CA ILE A 223 5.72 -1.26 18.08
C ILE A 223 5.44 -0.04 17.21
N GLY A 224 6.25 0.14 16.19
CA GLY A 224 6.02 1.15 15.16
C GLY A 224 4.76 0.86 14.34
N ASP A 225 4.26 1.88 13.67
CA ASP A 225 3.10 1.79 12.79
C ASP A 225 3.51 1.20 11.43
N GLY A 226 2.55 0.63 10.69
CA GLY A 226 2.71 0.08 9.36
C GLY A 226 2.71 -1.44 9.30
N GLY A 227 2.57 -1.99 8.09
CA GLY A 227 2.46 -3.43 7.87
C GLY A 227 1.35 -4.08 8.69
N LEU A 228 1.65 -5.22 9.30
CA LEU A 228 0.70 -5.92 10.17
C LEU A 228 0.33 -5.13 11.44
N ALA A 229 1.17 -4.17 11.86
CA ALA A 229 0.86 -3.25 12.95
C ALA A 229 -0.14 -2.15 12.56
N GLY A 230 -0.42 -2.00 11.27
CA GLY A 230 -1.39 -1.03 10.75
C GLY A 230 -0.99 0.43 10.90
N ILE A 231 -1.76 1.31 10.26
CA ILE A 231 -1.64 2.78 10.31
C ILE A 231 -2.79 3.44 11.09
N GLU A 232 -3.58 2.64 11.76
CA GLU A 232 -4.66 3.03 12.68
C GLU A 232 -4.32 2.50 14.08
N PRO A 233 -5.01 2.96 15.15
CA PRO A 233 -4.82 2.37 16.47
C PRO A 233 -5.00 0.86 16.41
N THR A 234 -3.95 0.10 16.67
CA THR A 234 -3.92 -1.36 16.46
C THR A 234 -3.36 -2.09 17.66
N VAL A 235 -3.98 -3.21 17.98
CA VAL A 235 -3.51 -4.22 18.94
C VAL A 235 -3.19 -5.50 18.18
N LEU A 236 -1.96 -5.98 18.31
CA LEU A 236 -1.47 -7.22 17.74
C LEU A 236 -1.49 -8.30 18.81
N MET A 237 -2.05 -9.47 18.51
CA MET A 237 -2.21 -10.57 19.45
C MET A 237 -2.00 -11.94 18.77
N PRO A 238 -1.80 -13.03 19.57
CA PRO A 238 -1.76 -14.39 19.01
C PRO A 238 -3.08 -14.76 18.34
N LEU A 239 -3.00 -15.48 17.20
CA LEU A 239 -4.16 -15.87 16.39
C LEU A 239 -5.17 -16.70 17.21
N ASP A 240 -4.71 -17.65 18.02
CA ASP A 240 -5.55 -18.52 18.83
C ASP A 240 -6.38 -17.71 19.86
N ARG A 241 -5.83 -16.62 20.37
CA ARG A 241 -6.53 -15.72 21.30
C ARG A 241 -7.55 -14.86 20.57
N GLY A 242 -7.22 -14.36 19.38
CA GLY A 242 -8.19 -13.68 18.51
C GLY A 242 -9.35 -14.58 18.12
N GLN A 243 -9.07 -15.81 17.74
CA GLN A 243 -10.10 -16.81 17.42
C GLN A 243 -11.05 -17.08 18.60
N LYS A 244 -10.53 -17.11 19.83
CA LYS A 244 -11.35 -17.23 21.05
C LYS A 244 -12.14 -15.97 21.34
N LEU A 245 -11.52 -14.80 21.23
CA LEU A 245 -12.18 -13.49 21.50
C LEU A 245 -13.38 -13.31 20.58
N PHE A 246 -13.22 -13.61 19.27
CA PHE A 246 -14.25 -13.44 18.27
C PHE A 246 -15.19 -14.66 18.11
N ASN A 247 -14.98 -15.72 18.90
CA ASN A 247 -15.71 -16.99 18.80
C ASN A 247 -15.67 -17.59 17.37
N LYS A 248 -14.47 -17.62 16.79
CA LYS A 248 -14.18 -18.09 15.44
C LYS A 248 -13.06 -19.14 15.42
N PRO A 249 -13.25 -20.30 16.09
CA PRO A 249 -12.21 -21.33 16.17
C PRO A 249 -11.80 -21.81 14.77
N GLU A 250 -10.51 -21.94 14.52
CA GLU A 250 -9.90 -22.40 13.26
C GLU A 250 -10.35 -21.58 12.03
N LYS A 251 -10.66 -20.31 12.22
CA LYS A 251 -11.04 -19.40 11.14
C LYS A 251 -10.15 -18.16 11.14
N ILE A 252 -10.00 -17.62 9.95
CA ILE A 252 -9.33 -16.35 9.65
C ILE A 252 -10.22 -15.54 8.72
N ASN A 253 -9.91 -14.28 8.49
CA ASN A 253 -10.64 -13.48 7.49
C ASN A 253 -9.71 -12.82 6.48
N PHE A 254 -8.39 -12.87 6.72
CA PHE A 254 -7.39 -12.33 5.81
C PHE A 254 -6.15 -13.22 5.74
N ILE A 255 -5.47 -13.16 4.60
CA ILE A 255 -4.12 -13.66 4.39
C ILE A 255 -3.30 -12.51 3.83
N ALA A 256 -2.25 -12.08 4.54
CA ALA A 256 -1.28 -11.13 4.03
C ALA A 256 -0.23 -11.89 3.20
N VAL A 257 0.16 -11.31 2.09
CA VAL A 257 1.17 -11.86 1.17
C VAL A 257 2.33 -10.88 1.11
N SER A 258 3.54 -11.40 1.24
CA SER A 258 4.79 -10.69 1.03
C SER A 258 5.47 -11.22 -0.22
N ASN A 259 5.87 -10.33 -1.10
CA ASN A 259 6.62 -10.65 -2.29
C ASN A 259 8.13 -10.58 -2.03
N ASN A 260 8.88 -11.37 -2.77
CA ASN A 260 10.33 -11.44 -2.63
C ASN A 260 10.98 -10.06 -2.86
N GLY A 261 11.72 -9.58 -1.86
CA GLY A 261 12.42 -8.32 -1.87
C GLY A 261 12.22 -7.52 -0.58
N ASP A 262 12.58 -6.24 -0.63
CA ASP A 262 12.17 -5.28 0.38
C ASP A 262 10.78 -4.70 0.03
N ALA A 263 10.20 -3.90 0.91
CA ALA A 263 8.88 -3.29 0.70
C ALA A 263 8.72 -2.56 -0.65
N ARG A 264 9.82 -2.05 -1.23
CA ARG A 264 9.80 -1.45 -2.58
C ARG A 264 9.94 -2.49 -3.68
N GLY A 265 10.78 -3.49 -3.46
CA GLY A 265 11.02 -4.58 -4.41
C GLY A 265 9.76 -5.43 -4.60
N GLY A 266 9.12 -5.84 -3.52
CA GLY A 266 7.86 -6.57 -3.52
C GLY A 266 6.75 -5.82 -4.24
N ALA A 267 6.57 -4.53 -3.91
CA ALA A 267 5.58 -3.66 -4.57
C ALA A 267 5.80 -3.50 -6.09
N LEU A 268 7.03 -3.64 -6.60
CA LEU A 268 7.31 -3.55 -8.04
C LEU A 268 6.82 -4.77 -8.83
N ILE A 269 6.78 -5.95 -8.21
CA ILE A 269 6.34 -7.20 -8.85
C ILE A 269 4.89 -7.55 -8.50
N SER A 270 4.22 -6.79 -7.62
CA SER A 270 2.86 -7.03 -7.13
C SER A 270 1.83 -7.23 -8.26
N ASP A 271 1.89 -6.44 -9.34
CA ASP A 271 1.01 -6.60 -10.50
C ASP A 271 1.14 -7.98 -11.17
N GLU A 272 2.34 -8.55 -11.22
CA GLU A 272 2.59 -9.87 -11.80
C GLU A 272 2.14 -10.98 -10.86
N VAL A 273 2.49 -10.85 -9.56
CA VAL A 273 2.08 -11.79 -8.52
C VAL A 273 0.56 -11.83 -8.39
N THR A 274 -0.10 -10.66 -8.34
CA THR A 274 -1.56 -10.57 -8.31
C THR A 274 -2.22 -11.29 -9.49
N LYS A 275 -1.69 -11.18 -10.72
CA LYS A 275 -2.23 -11.91 -11.87
C LYS A 275 -2.09 -13.42 -11.71
N LYS A 276 -0.94 -13.89 -11.22
CA LYS A 276 -0.69 -15.31 -10.95
C LYS A 276 -1.62 -15.84 -9.85
N LEU A 277 -1.74 -15.11 -8.73
CA LEU A 277 -2.64 -15.45 -7.64
C LEU A 277 -4.10 -15.53 -8.10
N ARG A 278 -4.57 -14.59 -8.91
CA ARG A 278 -5.95 -14.61 -9.46
C ARG A 278 -6.20 -15.84 -10.33
N VAL A 279 -5.25 -16.24 -11.17
CA VAL A 279 -5.38 -17.46 -11.97
C VAL A 279 -5.42 -18.68 -11.08
N LEU A 280 -4.58 -18.75 -10.06
CA LEU A 280 -4.53 -19.85 -9.11
C LEU A 280 -5.84 -19.95 -8.32
N LEU A 281 -6.30 -18.84 -7.75
CA LEU A 281 -7.56 -18.78 -7.00
C LEU A 281 -8.79 -19.07 -7.86
N SER A 282 -8.79 -18.69 -9.14
CA SER A 282 -9.90 -18.99 -10.05
C SER A 282 -9.97 -20.45 -10.49
N ASN A 283 -8.85 -21.17 -10.45
CA ASN A 283 -8.76 -22.57 -10.87
C ASN A 283 -8.90 -23.56 -9.71
N ALA A 284 -8.73 -23.11 -8.47
CA ALA A 284 -8.88 -23.96 -7.29
C ALA A 284 -10.37 -24.12 -6.94
N GLU A 285 -10.84 -25.36 -6.72
CA GLU A 285 -12.24 -25.61 -6.31
C GLU A 285 -12.58 -24.96 -4.96
N VAL A 286 -11.57 -24.78 -4.10
CA VAL A 286 -11.68 -24.22 -2.74
C VAL A 286 -11.60 -22.70 -2.72
N ALA A 287 -10.95 -22.09 -3.69
CA ALA A 287 -10.66 -20.65 -3.71
C ALA A 287 -11.70 -19.81 -4.48
N ARG A 288 -12.85 -20.35 -4.84
CA ARG A 288 -13.91 -19.62 -5.58
C ARG A 288 -14.43 -18.38 -4.84
N ASP A 289 -14.25 -18.36 -3.54
CA ASP A 289 -14.72 -17.31 -2.65
C ASP A 289 -13.62 -16.38 -2.12
N LEU A 290 -12.40 -16.42 -2.68
CA LEU A 290 -11.30 -15.55 -2.27
C LEU A 290 -11.11 -14.39 -3.24
N HIS A 291 -10.94 -13.17 -2.70
CA HIS A 291 -10.65 -11.96 -3.43
C HIS A 291 -9.31 -11.37 -3.00
N ILE A 292 -8.53 -10.91 -3.96
CA ILE A 292 -7.32 -10.13 -3.71
C ILE A 292 -7.73 -8.66 -3.65
N LEU A 293 -7.48 -8.05 -2.51
CA LEU A 293 -7.58 -6.61 -2.35
C LEU A 293 -6.27 -6.01 -2.86
N LEU A 294 -6.35 -5.21 -3.90
CA LEU A 294 -5.21 -4.39 -4.35
C LEU A 294 -5.09 -3.21 -3.38
N LEU A 295 -3.95 -3.10 -2.75
CA LEU A 295 -3.58 -2.02 -1.84
C LEU A 295 -2.87 -0.88 -2.56
#